data_141cbacff0226aed8722af6d5ec3b385
#
_entry.id   141cbacff0226aed8722af6d5ec3b385
#
_cell.length_a   1.000
_cell.length_b   1.000
_cell.length_c   1.000
_cell.angle_alpha   90.00
_cell.angle_beta   90.00
_cell.angle_gamma   90.00
#
_symmetry.space_group_name_H-M   'P 1'
#
loop_
_entity.id
_entity.type
_entity.pdbx_description
1 polymer ?
#
loop_
_entity_poly.entity_id
_entity_poly.type
_entity_poly.pdbx_seq_one_letter_code
_entity_poly.pdbx_strand_id
1 'polypeptide(L)'
;MTATTPQPSGRTSRLTGYLLALAAGATWGTTGPLSTGLYGLMPATSIGFWRVLLGTVCLALWGLGFRRELFRADRAGWLLVGLGGGCLVALFEVAYQYAIAGAGVAGAAAMLYTAPVIVAVLARLILKEALTPVRLALASLVMVGVALTVTGGSNSGAEAARLGIGAGIAGGLLSAVSYALTTLMARFAVPRYGAVRVLFLEAVGGVVILGIALTLAGRTPTPPPSLAAWRGLAALTAGSVLAANLFFFGAVKRIEAAPAAVAATIEPVVGTALALLVFHQQLSPLGWLGLTMVVAGVAAGYLQEAKPTQP
;
A
#
# COMPACT_ATOMS: atom_id res chain seq x y z
N MET A 1 -19.77 20.96 -12.01
CA MET A 1 -18.37 21.39 -11.90
C MET A 1 -17.51 20.25 -12.45
N THR A 2 -17.07 20.35 -13.69
CA THR A 2 -16.18 19.40 -14.32
C THR A 2 -14.78 19.57 -13.72
N ALA A 3 -14.40 18.69 -12.82
CA ALA A 3 -13.05 18.64 -12.29
C ALA A 3 -12.11 18.20 -13.44
N THR A 4 -11.48 19.16 -14.11
CA THR A 4 -10.37 18.90 -14.98
C THR A 4 -9.21 18.40 -14.13
N THR A 5 -8.95 17.09 -14.20
CA THR A 5 -7.72 16.49 -13.64
C THR A 5 -6.52 17.21 -14.26
N PRO A 6 -5.59 17.76 -13.45
CA PRO A 6 -4.39 18.38 -13.98
C PRO A 6 -3.61 17.35 -14.78
N GLN A 7 -3.48 17.56 -16.09
CA GLN A 7 -2.59 16.74 -16.92
C GLN A 7 -1.13 16.97 -16.47
N PRO A 8 -0.34 15.92 -16.30
CA PRO A 8 1.06 16.05 -15.90
C PRO A 8 1.84 16.78 -17.01
N SER A 9 2.26 17.99 -16.72
CA SER A 9 3.05 18.83 -17.60
C SER A 9 4.51 18.37 -17.61
N GLY A 10 4.95 17.78 -18.71
CA GLY A 10 6.36 17.53 -19.03
C GLY A 10 6.88 16.12 -18.72
N ARG A 11 7.83 15.68 -19.57
CA ARG A 11 8.52 14.36 -19.48
C ARG A 11 9.21 14.14 -18.11
N THR A 12 9.82 15.18 -17.56
CA THR A 12 10.51 15.16 -16.26
C THR A 12 9.56 14.90 -15.10
N SER A 13 8.35 15.48 -15.11
CA SER A 13 7.34 15.25 -14.08
C SER A 13 6.83 13.80 -14.06
N ARG A 14 6.65 13.20 -15.24
CA ARG A 14 6.22 11.80 -15.36
C ARG A 14 7.30 10.84 -14.85
N LEU A 15 8.57 11.04 -15.26
CA LEU A 15 9.68 10.24 -14.77
C LEU A 15 9.79 10.30 -13.24
N THR A 16 9.70 11.51 -12.67
CA THR A 16 9.69 11.69 -11.20
C THR A 16 8.54 10.93 -10.55
N GLY A 17 7.34 10.93 -11.17
CA GLY A 17 6.18 10.19 -10.68
C GLY A 17 6.44 8.68 -10.63
N TYR A 18 7.01 8.11 -11.69
CA TYR A 18 7.39 6.69 -11.72
C TYR A 18 8.48 6.34 -10.71
N LEU A 19 9.52 7.15 -10.61
CA LEU A 19 10.59 6.94 -9.62
C LEU A 19 10.05 6.97 -8.19
N LEU A 20 9.10 7.86 -7.90
CA LEU A 20 8.44 7.90 -6.60
C LEU A 20 7.57 6.66 -6.36
N ALA A 21 6.84 6.17 -7.36
CA ALA A 21 6.06 4.94 -7.23
C ALA A 21 6.95 3.71 -7.01
N LEU A 22 8.07 3.61 -7.74
CA LEU A 22 9.07 2.57 -7.53
C LEU A 22 9.70 2.66 -6.13
N ALA A 23 10.05 3.88 -5.67
CA ALA A 23 10.58 4.09 -4.34
C ALA A 23 9.58 3.71 -3.24
N ALA A 24 8.29 3.99 -3.44
CA ALA A 24 7.23 3.56 -2.55
C ALA A 24 7.16 2.03 -2.46
N GLY A 25 7.09 1.35 -3.60
CA GLY A 25 7.07 -0.11 -3.68
C GLY A 25 8.32 -0.74 -3.07
N ALA A 26 9.50 -0.21 -3.38
CA ALA A 26 10.76 -0.67 -2.80
C ALA A 26 10.76 -0.54 -1.26
N THR A 27 10.25 0.58 -0.76
CA THR A 27 10.16 0.82 0.69
C THR A 27 9.12 -0.11 1.34
N TRP A 28 7.96 -0.33 0.71
CA TRP A 28 6.99 -1.34 1.18
C TRP A 28 7.56 -2.75 1.15
N GLY A 29 8.41 -3.10 0.18
CA GLY A 29 9.09 -4.39 0.10
C GLY A 29 9.97 -4.71 1.31
N THR A 30 10.41 -3.71 2.07
CA THR A 30 11.13 -3.92 3.34
C THR A 30 10.20 -4.31 4.50
N THR A 31 8.88 -4.13 4.34
CA THR A 31 7.89 -4.32 5.41
C THR A 31 7.85 -5.76 5.93
N GLY A 32 7.87 -6.74 5.03
CA GLY A 32 7.85 -8.16 5.39
C GLY A 32 9.03 -8.54 6.29
N PRO A 33 10.28 -8.35 5.85
CA PRO A 33 11.46 -8.60 6.67
C PRO A 33 11.47 -7.88 8.02
N LEU A 34 11.04 -6.61 8.06
CA LEU A 34 10.97 -5.85 9.31
C LEU A 34 9.86 -6.33 10.25
N SER A 35 8.75 -6.83 9.70
CA SER A 35 7.61 -7.32 10.49
C SER A 35 7.86 -8.69 11.10
N THR A 36 8.66 -9.57 10.45
CA THR A 36 8.91 -10.94 10.93
C THR A 36 9.47 -10.97 12.34
N GLY A 37 10.36 -10.05 12.69
CA GLY A 37 10.90 -9.92 14.03
C GLY A 37 9.88 -9.44 15.08
N LEU A 38 8.76 -8.86 14.66
CA LEU A 38 7.72 -8.34 15.55
C LEU A 38 6.58 -9.34 15.77
N TYR A 39 6.26 -10.21 14.79
CA TYR A 39 5.18 -11.20 14.92
C TYR A 39 5.39 -12.20 16.06
N GLY A 40 6.64 -12.48 16.44
CA GLY A 40 6.97 -13.31 17.63
C GLY A 40 6.82 -12.60 18.97
N LEU A 41 6.67 -11.27 18.96
CA LEU A 41 6.67 -10.44 20.18
C LEU A 41 5.29 -9.87 20.50
N MET A 42 4.45 -9.63 19.50
CA MET A 42 3.14 -8.98 19.66
C MET A 42 2.16 -9.38 18.56
N PRO A 43 0.83 -9.32 18.85
CA PRO A 43 -0.20 -9.61 17.85
C PRO A 43 -0.10 -8.72 16.62
N ALA A 44 -0.35 -9.26 15.43
CA ALA A 44 -0.30 -8.52 14.18
C ALA A 44 -1.24 -7.31 14.15
N THR A 45 -2.45 -7.42 14.76
CA THR A 45 -3.39 -6.30 14.92
C THR A 45 -2.82 -5.17 15.76
N SER A 46 -2.03 -5.50 16.81
CA SER A 46 -1.34 -4.51 17.63
C SER A 46 -0.22 -3.83 16.84
N ILE A 47 0.54 -4.58 16.01
CA ILE A 47 1.55 -3.99 15.11
C ILE A 47 0.88 -2.99 14.17
N GLY A 48 -0.23 -3.38 13.52
CA GLY A 48 -1.01 -2.50 12.64
C GLY A 48 -1.43 -1.22 13.34
N PHE A 49 -2.03 -1.31 14.51
CA PHE A 49 -2.45 -0.15 15.30
C PHE A 49 -1.27 0.77 15.69
N TRP A 50 -0.23 0.19 16.31
CA TRP A 50 0.89 0.97 16.82
C TRP A 50 1.71 1.63 15.73
N ARG A 51 1.89 0.99 14.55
CA ARG A 51 2.61 1.62 13.44
C ARG A 51 1.87 2.85 12.89
N VAL A 52 0.53 2.79 12.78
CA VAL A 52 -0.27 3.94 12.33
C VAL A 52 -0.28 5.03 13.40
N LEU A 53 -0.41 4.67 14.69
CA LEU A 53 -0.35 5.61 15.81
C LEU A 53 1.00 6.34 15.86
N LEU A 54 2.11 5.61 15.80
CA LEU A 54 3.44 6.23 15.78
C LEU A 54 3.63 7.14 14.58
N GLY A 55 3.19 6.72 13.40
CA GLY A 55 3.21 7.56 12.19
C GLY A 55 2.41 8.86 12.38
N THR A 56 1.22 8.74 12.96
CA THR A 56 0.38 9.90 13.30
C THR A 56 1.06 10.83 14.28
N VAL A 57 1.65 10.29 15.35
CA VAL A 57 2.40 11.07 16.36
C VAL A 57 3.61 11.76 15.73
N CYS A 58 4.39 11.06 14.93
CA CYS A 58 5.53 11.66 14.21
C CYS A 58 5.11 12.82 13.31
N LEU A 59 4.04 12.64 12.53
CA LEU A 59 3.50 13.72 11.67
C LEU A 59 2.95 14.88 12.50
N ALA A 60 2.27 14.59 13.62
CA ALA A 60 1.74 15.63 14.51
C ALA A 60 2.87 16.46 15.14
N LEU A 61 3.91 15.81 15.68
CA LEU A 61 5.07 16.48 16.27
C LEU A 61 5.81 17.31 15.22
N TRP A 62 6.02 16.77 14.02
CA TRP A 62 6.60 17.52 12.93
C TRP A 62 5.74 18.72 12.53
N GLY A 63 4.41 18.54 12.46
CA GLY A 63 3.46 19.61 12.16
C GLY A 63 3.48 20.72 13.19
N LEU A 64 3.53 20.37 14.49
CA LEU A 64 3.61 21.34 15.59
C LEU A 64 4.90 22.18 15.54
N GLY A 65 6.03 21.53 15.22
CA GLY A 65 7.32 22.19 15.18
C GLY A 65 7.56 23.05 13.93
N PHE A 66 7.08 22.57 12.76
CA PHE A 66 7.49 23.15 11.46
C PHE A 66 6.35 23.60 10.56
N ARG A 67 5.15 23.01 10.67
CA ARG A 67 4.06 23.24 9.72
C ARG A 67 2.69 23.13 10.38
N ARG A 68 2.31 24.11 11.18
CA ARG A 68 0.98 24.16 11.86
C ARG A 68 -0.21 24.11 10.91
N GLU A 69 0.00 24.39 9.64
CA GLU A 69 -1.01 24.21 8.57
C GLU A 69 -1.45 22.75 8.40
N LEU A 70 -0.64 21.80 8.89
CA LEU A 70 -0.98 20.36 8.85
C LEU A 70 -2.35 20.08 9.51
N PHE A 71 -2.64 20.80 10.58
CA PHE A 71 -3.88 20.65 11.36
C PHE A 71 -5.08 21.41 10.77
N ARG A 72 -4.82 22.27 9.76
CA ARG A 72 -5.87 23.08 9.13
C ARG A 72 -6.40 22.36 7.90
N ALA A 73 -7.54 21.69 8.06
CA ALA A 73 -8.32 21.18 6.96
C ALA A 73 -9.75 21.72 7.04
N ASP A 74 -10.39 21.93 5.90
CA ASP A 74 -11.81 22.26 5.84
C ASP A 74 -12.66 21.03 6.24
N ARG A 75 -13.96 21.23 6.41
CA ARG A 75 -14.89 20.13 6.76
C ARG A 75 -14.85 19.01 5.73
N ALA A 76 -14.68 19.34 4.44
CA ALA A 76 -14.59 18.36 3.38
C ALA A 76 -13.31 17.50 3.49
N GLY A 77 -12.17 18.11 3.86
CA GLY A 77 -10.92 17.40 4.12
C GLY A 77 -11.04 16.42 5.28
N TRP A 78 -11.64 16.83 6.40
CA TRP A 78 -11.86 15.94 7.53
C TRP A 78 -12.88 14.83 7.23
N LEU A 79 -13.95 15.10 6.49
CA LEU A 79 -14.94 14.08 6.14
C LEU A 79 -14.40 13.11 5.07
N LEU A 80 -13.79 13.62 3.99
CA LEU A 80 -13.33 12.77 2.90
C LEU A 80 -12.05 12.01 3.26
N VAL A 81 -11.04 12.75 3.76
CA VAL A 81 -9.71 12.17 4.00
C VAL A 81 -9.59 11.64 5.42
N GLY A 82 -10.01 12.42 6.43
CA GLY A 82 -9.94 12.00 7.83
C GLY A 82 -10.87 10.82 8.10
N LEU A 83 -12.15 10.97 7.87
CA LEU A 83 -13.12 9.90 8.14
C LEU A 83 -13.09 8.83 7.03
N GLY A 84 -13.26 9.21 5.75
CA GLY A 84 -13.29 8.28 4.63
C GLY A 84 -11.97 7.55 4.47
N GLY A 85 -10.86 8.28 4.37
CA GLY A 85 -9.51 7.70 4.30
C GLY A 85 -9.16 6.90 5.55
N GLY A 86 -9.52 7.40 6.73
CA GLY A 86 -9.35 6.68 8.00
C GLY A 86 -10.11 5.35 8.04
N CYS A 87 -11.34 5.30 7.53
CA CYS A 87 -12.09 4.05 7.36
C CYS A 87 -11.34 3.07 6.44
N LEU A 88 -10.78 3.56 5.33
CA LEU A 88 -10.02 2.72 4.40
C LEU A 88 -8.75 2.18 5.06
N VAL A 89 -8.01 3.00 5.81
CA VAL A 89 -6.84 2.55 6.57
C VAL A 89 -7.22 1.47 7.59
N ALA A 90 -8.25 1.70 8.40
CA ALA A 90 -8.71 0.74 9.39
C ALA A 90 -9.21 -0.56 8.75
N LEU A 91 -9.97 -0.45 7.66
CA LEU A 91 -10.46 -1.59 6.89
C LEU A 91 -9.31 -2.40 6.32
N PHE A 92 -8.31 -1.75 5.72
CA PHE A 92 -7.11 -2.41 5.19
C PHE A 92 -6.39 -3.20 6.29
N GLU A 93 -6.12 -2.55 7.41
CA GLU A 93 -5.39 -3.18 8.53
C GLU A 93 -6.12 -4.43 9.07
N VAL A 94 -7.42 -4.35 9.25
CA VAL A 94 -8.23 -5.49 9.73
C VAL A 94 -8.34 -6.58 8.65
N ALA A 95 -8.74 -6.20 7.44
CA ALA A 95 -8.98 -7.12 6.34
C ALA A 95 -7.72 -7.92 5.97
N TYR A 96 -6.55 -7.26 5.93
CA TYR A 96 -5.29 -7.92 5.63
C TYR A 96 -4.86 -8.92 6.71
N GLN A 97 -5.17 -8.64 7.99
CA GLN A 97 -4.95 -9.61 9.07
C GLN A 97 -5.83 -10.87 8.92
N TYR A 98 -7.10 -10.68 8.54
CA TYR A 98 -7.98 -11.82 8.22
C TYR A 98 -7.48 -12.61 7.00
N ALA A 99 -6.95 -11.93 6.00
CA ALA A 99 -6.33 -12.56 4.84
C ALA A 99 -5.14 -13.45 5.24
N ILE A 100 -4.23 -12.91 6.06
CA ILE A 100 -3.07 -13.67 6.55
C ILE A 100 -3.52 -14.87 7.39
N ALA A 101 -4.47 -14.68 8.29
CA ALA A 101 -4.95 -15.74 9.16
C ALA A 101 -5.70 -16.87 8.42
N GLY A 102 -6.40 -16.58 7.31
CA GLY A 102 -7.19 -17.54 6.57
C GLY A 102 -6.50 -18.12 5.32
N ALA A 103 -5.62 -17.36 4.67
CA ALA A 103 -4.97 -17.77 3.42
C ALA A 103 -3.42 -17.79 3.53
N GLY A 104 -2.87 -17.48 4.70
CA GLY A 104 -1.44 -17.32 4.91
C GLY A 104 -0.88 -16.03 4.31
N VAL A 105 0.36 -15.68 4.67
CA VAL A 105 1.02 -14.45 4.22
C VAL A 105 1.08 -14.38 2.69
N ALA A 106 1.45 -15.49 2.06
CA ALA A 106 1.57 -15.58 0.60
C ALA A 106 0.23 -15.40 -0.11
N GLY A 107 -0.82 -16.07 0.38
CA GLY A 107 -2.17 -15.93 -0.18
C GLY A 107 -2.74 -14.52 0.02
N ALA A 108 -2.54 -13.92 1.20
CA ALA A 108 -2.94 -12.55 1.48
C ALA A 108 -2.26 -11.56 0.52
N ALA A 109 -0.95 -11.68 0.33
CA ALA A 109 -0.19 -10.87 -0.60
C ALA A 109 -0.67 -11.04 -2.05
N ALA A 110 -0.85 -12.29 -2.51
CA ALA A 110 -1.34 -12.57 -3.86
C ALA A 110 -2.70 -11.89 -4.14
N MET A 111 -3.61 -11.91 -3.15
CA MET A 111 -4.91 -11.23 -3.27
C MET A 111 -4.79 -9.71 -3.25
N LEU A 112 -3.95 -9.15 -2.34
CA LEU A 112 -3.70 -7.71 -2.30
C LEU A 112 -3.18 -7.20 -3.65
N TYR A 113 -2.34 -7.96 -4.32
CA TYR A 113 -1.79 -7.57 -5.62
C TYR A 113 -2.78 -7.67 -6.80
N THR A 114 -4.04 -7.98 -6.56
CA THR A 114 -5.13 -7.71 -7.52
C THR A 114 -5.48 -6.21 -7.56
N ALA A 115 -5.03 -5.43 -6.58
CA ALA A 115 -5.32 -4.00 -6.46
C ALA A 115 -5.01 -3.17 -7.72
N PRO A 116 -3.89 -3.34 -8.46
CA PRO A 116 -3.64 -2.59 -9.69
C PRO A 116 -4.74 -2.74 -10.75
N VAL A 117 -5.32 -3.94 -10.87
CA VAL A 117 -6.46 -4.17 -11.77
C VAL A 117 -7.69 -3.43 -11.28
N ILE A 118 -7.98 -3.51 -9.97
CA ILE A 118 -9.09 -2.79 -9.34
C ILE A 118 -8.91 -1.28 -9.49
N VAL A 119 -7.71 -0.76 -9.25
CA VAL A 119 -7.37 0.66 -9.45
C VAL A 119 -7.65 1.07 -10.90
N ALA A 120 -7.19 0.29 -11.88
CA ALA A 120 -7.38 0.61 -13.31
C ALA A 120 -8.88 0.70 -13.67
N VAL A 121 -9.68 -0.25 -13.21
CA VAL A 121 -11.14 -0.25 -13.43
C VAL A 121 -11.80 0.92 -12.71
N LEU A 122 -11.55 1.12 -11.43
CA LEU A 122 -12.14 2.21 -10.65
C LEU A 122 -11.67 3.59 -11.14
N ALA A 123 -10.40 3.74 -11.54
CA ALA A 123 -9.88 4.97 -12.11
C ALA A 123 -10.61 5.32 -13.42
N ARG A 124 -10.97 4.34 -14.26
CA ARG A 124 -11.82 4.54 -15.43
C ARG A 124 -13.20 5.05 -15.05
N LEU A 125 -13.82 4.45 -14.05
CA LEU A 125 -15.19 4.77 -13.64
C LEU A 125 -15.29 6.11 -12.92
N ILE A 126 -14.36 6.39 -12.02
CA ILE A 126 -14.42 7.53 -11.07
C ILE A 126 -13.60 8.71 -11.57
N LEU A 127 -12.38 8.48 -12.04
CA LEU A 127 -11.45 9.54 -12.49
C LEU A 127 -11.54 9.80 -14.00
N LYS A 128 -12.27 8.95 -14.74
CA LYS A 128 -12.34 8.97 -16.21
C LYS A 128 -10.98 8.80 -16.89
N GLU A 129 -10.02 8.15 -16.21
CA GLU A 129 -8.73 7.77 -16.78
C GLU A 129 -8.93 6.78 -17.93
N ALA A 130 -8.03 6.79 -18.92
CA ALA A 130 -8.13 5.89 -20.06
C ALA A 130 -7.83 4.44 -19.66
N LEU A 131 -8.82 3.56 -19.72
CA LEU A 131 -8.63 2.12 -19.57
C LEU A 131 -8.36 1.51 -20.94
N THR A 132 -7.09 1.43 -21.31
CA THR A 132 -6.68 0.77 -22.54
C THR A 132 -6.52 -0.74 -22.32
N PRO A 133 -6.76 -1.59 -23.35
CA PRO A 133 -6.51 -3.03 -23.24
C PRO A 133 -5.08 -3.34 -22.81
N VAL A 134 -4.12 -2.52 -23.23
CA VAL A 134 -2.71 -2.68 -22.85
C VAL A 134 -2.51 -2.42 -21.35
N ARG A 135 -3.11 -1.38 -20.77
CA ARG A 135 -3.03 -1.11 -19.31
C ARG A 135 -3.62 -2.26 -18.51
N LEU A 136 -4.77 -2.79 -18.94
CA LEU A 136 -5.38 -3.93 -18.28
C LEU A 136 -4.51 -5.20 -18.39
N ALA A 137 -3.95 -5.46 -19.57
CA ALA A 137 -3.05 -6.59 -19.80
C ALA A 137 -1.77 -6.50 -18.93
N LEU A 138 -1.17 -5.30 -18.82
CA LEU A 138 0.00 -5.08 -17.97
C LEU A 138 -0.32 -5.25 -16.48
N ALA A 139 -1.44 -4.72 -16.02
CA ALA A 139 -1.87 -4.90 -14.63
C ALA A 139 -2.14 -6.38 -14.32
N SER A 140 -2.77 -7.12 -15.25
CA SER A 140 -2.99 -8.56 -15.13
C SER A 140 -1.68 -9.36 -15.18
N LEU A 141 -0.74 -8.99 -16.04
CA LEU A 141 0.59 -9.61 -16.12
C LEU A 141 1.33 -9.48 -14.79
N VAL A 142 1.34 -8.28 -14.22
CA VAL A 142 1.96 -8.01 -12.92
C VAL A 142 1.25 -8.80 -11.82
N MET A 143 -0.07 -8.82 -11.80
CA MET A 143 -0.86 -9.58 -10.82
C MET A 143 -0.50 -11.08 -10.85
N VAL A 144 -0.46 -11.70 -12.04
CA VAL A 144 -0.07 -13.10 -12.21
C VAL A 144 1.39 -13.30 -11.80
N GLY A 145 2.28 -12.41 -12.22
CA GLY A 145 3.70 -12.46 -11.85
C GLY A 145 3.91 -12.42 -10.33
N VAL A 146 3.19 -11.56 -9.63
CA VAL A 146 3.26 -11.50 -8.16
C VAL A 146 2.72 -12.78 -7.53
N ALA A 147 1.57 -13.29 -8.00
CA ALA A 147 1.02 -14.54 -7.49
C ALA A 147 2.04 -15.69 -7.63
N LEU A 148 2.71 -15.81 -8.78
CA LEU A 148 3.75 -16.81 -9.01
C LEU A 148 4.99 -16.59 -8.13
N THR A 149 5.41 -15.33 -7.92
CA THR A 149 6.55 -15.01 -7.04
C THR A 149 6.27 -15.43 -5.61
N VAL A 150 5.09 -15.09 -5.11
CA VAL A 150 4.68 -15.35 -3.73
C VAL A 150 4.45 -16.85 -3.48
N THR A 151 3.80 -17.55 -4.40
CA THR A 151 3.56 -19.01 -4.29
C THR A 151 4.81 -19.84 -4.56
N GLY A 152 5.73 -19.32 -5.35
CA GLY A 152 7.02 -19.94 -5.66
C GLY A 152 8.08 -19.79 -4.56
N GLY A 153 7.89 -18.90 -3.59
CA GLY A 153 8.67 -18.81 -2.35
C GLY A 153 8.09 -19.77 -1.32
N SER A 154 8.72 -20.91 -1.11
CA SER A 154 8.24 -21.94 -0.18
C SER A 154 8.15 -21.47 1.27
N ASN A 155 7.11 -21.87 1.95
CA ASN A 155 6.77 -21.97 3.37
C ASN A 155 5.48 -21.25 3.77
N SER A 156 4.43 -21.46 3.03
CA SER A 156 3.06 -21.04 3.39
C SER A 156 2.29 -22.23 3.92
N GLY A 157 2.67 -22.78 5.06
CA GLY A 157 2.14 -24.09 5.38
C GLY A 157 1.48 -24.34 6.72
N ALA A 158 1.49 -23.48 7.71
CA ALA A 158 1.03 -23.91 9.04
C ALA A 158 -0.05 -23.04 9.73
N GLU A 159 -0.29 -21.82 9.31
CA GLU A 159 -1.23 -20.91 10.00
C GLU A 159 -2.61 -20.76 9.31
N ALA A 160 -2.76 -21.23 8.10
CA ALA A 160 -3.97 -21.05 7.28
C ALA A 160 -5.25 -21.75 7.80
N ALA A 161 -5.15 -22.52 8.89
CA ALA A 161 -6.27 -23.38 9.33
C ALA A 161 -7.24 -22.72 10.33
N ARG A 162 -6.96 -21.53 10.86
CA ARG A 162 -7.70 -21.00 12.02
C ARG A 162 -9.01 -20.26 11.73
N LEU A 163 -9.17 -19.66 10.56
CA LEU A 163 -10.36 -18.83 10.25
C LEU A 163 -11.17 -19.31 9.02
N GLY A 164 -10.72 -20.35 8.33
CA GLY A 164 -11.34 -20.82 7.09
C GLY A 164 -10.91 -20.00 5.86
N ILE A 165 -10.67 -20.71 4.75
CA ILE A 165 -10.19 -20.16 3.48
C ILE A 165 -11.09 -19.04 2.94
N GLY A 166 -12.42 -19.15 3.13
CA GLY A 166 -13.38 -18.14 2.66
C GLY A 166 -13.18 -16.77 3.31
N ALA A 167 -12.95 -16.73 4.64
CA ALA A 167 -12.68 -15.49 5.36
C ALA A 167 -11.32 -14.87 4.94
N GLY A 168 -10.33 -15.74 4.66
CA GLY A 168 -9.04 -15.31 4.14
C GLY A 168 -9.14 -14.65 2.76
N ILE A 169 -9.88 -15.27 1.83
CA ILE A 169 -10.12 -14.72 0.49
C ILE A 169 -10.87 -13.38 0.57
N ALA A 170 -11.95 -13.33 1.36
CA ALA A 170 -12.74 -12.11 1.53
C ALA A 170 -11.87 -10.97 2.11
N GLY A 171 -11.05 -11.25 3.13
CA GLY A 171 -10.12 -10.30 3.71
C GLY A 171 -9.09 -9.81 2.69
N GLY A 172 -8.49 -10.69 1.91
CA GLY A 172 -7.52 -10.33 0.88
C GLY A 172 -8.09 -9.44 -0.21
N LEU A 173 -9.25 -9.77 -0.75
CA LEU A 173 -9.93 -8.94 -1.76
C LEU A 173 -10.38 -7.62 -1.18
N LEU A 174 -10.87 -7.60 0.08
CA LEU A 174 -11.29 -6.37 0.74
C LEU A 174 -10.11 -5.43 1.02
N SER A 175 -8.94 -5.98 1.37
CA SER A 175 -7.72 -5.18 1.49
C SER A 175 -7.28 -4.58 0.15
N ALA A 176 -7.39 -5.34 -0.95
CA ALA A 176 -7.10 -4.84 -2.30
C ALA A 176 -8.05 -3.71 -2.73
N VAL A 177 -9.35 -3.86 -2.44
CA VAL A 177 -10.35 -2.80 -2.69
C VAL A 177 -10.05 -1.56 -1.86
N SER A 178 -9.72 -1.75 -0.56
CA SER A 178 -9.35 -0.64 0.33
C SER A 178 -8.14 0.12 -0.19
N TYR A 179 -7.07 -0.58 -0.58
CA TYR A 179 -5.89 0.03 -1.19
C TYR A 179 -6.24 0.80 -2.48
N ALA A 180 -7.09 0.21 -3.34
CA ALA A 180 -7.51 0.86 -4.57
C ALA A 180 -8.28 2.15 -4.31
N LEU A 181 -9.23 2.14 -3.37
CA LEU A 181 -10.00 3.32 -2.97
C LEU A 181 -9.12 4.40 -2.34
N THR A 182 -8.15 4.01 -1.48
CA THR A 182 -7.16 4.94 -0.92
C THR A 182 -6.32 5.60 -2.03
N THR A 183 -5.90 4.82 -3.03
CA THR A 183 -5.16 5.35 -4.20
C THR A 183 -5.98 6.39 -4.97
N LEU A 184 -7.26 6.12 -5.22
CA LEU A 184 -8.15 7.04 -5.90
C LEU A 184 -8.42 8.29 -5.05
N MET A 185 -8.69 8.10 -3.75
CA MET A 185 -8.86 9.22 -2.83
C MET A 185 -7.62 10.13 -2.83
N ALA A 186 -6.42 9.54 -2.76
CA ALA A 186 -5.18 10.30 -2.83
C ALA A 186 -5.04 11.10 -4.13
N ARG A 187 -5.50 10.56 -5.27
CA ARG A 187 -5.49 11.25 -6.56
C ARG A 187 -6.31 12.55 -6.54
N PHE A 188 -7.41 12.59 -5.80
CA PHE A 188 -8.23 13.80 -5.59
C PHE A 188 -7.69 14.69 -4.47
N ALA A 189 -7.30 14.09 -3.36
CA ALA A 189 -7.00 14.81 -2.14
C ALA A 189 -5.61 15.45 -2.16
N VAL A 190 -4.59 14.75 -2.72
CA VAL A 190 -3.20 15.23 -2.70
C VAL A 190 -2.98 16.54 -3.48
N PRO A 191 -3.57 16.78 -4.67
CA PRO A 191 -3.48 18.07 -5.33
C PRO A 191 -4.07 19.23 -4.51
N ARG A 192 -5.14 18.97 -3.74
CA ARG A 192 -5.84 19.98 -2.94
C ARG A 192 -5.19 20.25 -1.59
N TYR A 193 -4.80 19.20 -0.87
CA TYR A 193 -4.34 19.30 0.51
C TYR A 193 -2.83 19.08 0.69
N GLY A 194 -2.15 18.53 -0.32
CA GLY A 194 -0.77 18.10 -0.26
C GLY A 194 -0.59 16.72 0.40
N ALA A 195 0.47 16.00 -0.01
CA ALA A 195 0.70 14.60 0.40
C ALA A 195 0.79 14.41 1.92
N VAL A 196 1.55 15.29 2.60
CA VAL A 196 1.76 15.17 4.07
C VAL A 196 0.47 15.36 4.85
N ARG A 197 -0.39 16.32 4.43
CA ARG A 197 -1.67 16.56 5.10
C ARG A 197 -2.66 15.44 4.85
N VAL A 198 -2.71 14.91 3.62
CA VAL A 198 -3.56 13.74 3.30
C VAL A 198 -3.15 12.55 4.18
N LEU A 199 -1.86 12.22 4.23
CA LEU A 199 -1.34 11.15 5.08
C LEU A 199 -1.66 11.37 6.57
N PHE A 200 -1.53 12.60 7.05
CA PHE A 200 -1.86 12.93 8.44
C PHE A 200 -3.34 12.74 8.76
N LEU A 201 -4.23 13.27 7.92
CA LEU A 201 -5.67 13.19 8.15
C LEU A 201 -6.16 11.73 8.12
N GLU A 202 -5.76 10.94 7.12
CA GLU A 202 -6.15 9.53 7.03
C GLU A 202 -5.56 8.70 8.18
N ALA A 203 -4.31 9.00 8.61
CA ALA A 203 -3.69 8.31 9.72
C ALA A 203 -4.41 8.62 11.06
N VAL A 204 -4.78 9.88 11.31
CA VAL A 204 -5.58 10.26 12.49
C VAL A 204 -6.92 9.52 12.50
N GLY A 205 -7.65 9.56 11.38
CA GLY A 205 -8.92 8.83 11.25
C GLY A 205 -8.73 7.33 11.41
N GLY A 206 -7.70 6.78 10.78
CA GLY A 206 -7.33 5.37 10.86
C GLY A 206 -7.06 4.89 12.28
N VAL A 207 -6.27 5.64 13.05
CA VAL A 207 -5.99 5.32 14.48
C VAL A 207 -7.27 5.31 15.30
N VAL A 208 -8.12 6.35 15.15
CA VAL A 208 -9.37 6.45 15.93
C VAL A 208 -10.30 5.29 15.57
N ILE A 209 -10.53 5.06 14.29
CA ILE A 209 -11.48 4.03 13.83
C ILE A 209 -10.94 2.63 14.15
N LEU A 210 -9.65 2.38 13.90
CA LEU A 210 -9.03 1.09 14.22
C LEU A 210 -9.00 0.83 15.72
N GLY A 211 -8.69 1.84 16.53
CA GLY A 211 -8.73 1.75 17.99
C GLY A 211 -10.12 1.40 18.51
N ILE A 212 -11.16 2.08 18.02
CA ILE A 212 -12.56 1.76 18.35
C ILE A 212 -12.92 0.35 17.90
N ALA A 213 -12.60 -0.03 16.65
CA ALA A 213 -12.93 -1.34 16.10
C ALA A 213 -12.27 -2.48 16.89
N LEU A 214 -10.98 -2.35 17.22
CA LEU A 214 -10.26 -3.35 18.01
C LEU A 214 -10.79 -3.46 19.44
N THR A 215 -11.12 -2.33 20.07
CA THR A 215 -11.70 -2.31 21.42
C THR A 215 -13.06 -2.98 21.46
N LEU A 216 -13.94 -2.66 20.51
CA LEU A 216 -15.26 -3.29 20.38
C LEU A 216 -15.18 -4.80 20.07
N ALA A 217 -14.12 -5.22 19.36
CA ALA A 217 -13.85 -6.63 19.10
C ALA A 217 -13.18 -7.36 20.29
N GLY A 218 -12.98 -6.71 21.43
CA GLY A 218 -12.28 -7.28 22.59
C GLY A 218 -10.78 -7.54 22.37
N ARG A 219 -10.20 -6.89 21.35
CA ARG A 219 -8.79 -7.05 20.95
C ARG A 219 -8.01 -5.75 21.19
N THR A 220 -7.98 -5.27 22.43
CA THR A 220 -7.23 -4.06 22.78
C THR A 220 -5.77 -4.15 22.33
N PRO A 221 -5.24 -3.11 21.66
CA PRO A 221 -3.85 -3.14 21.19
C PRO A 221 -2.86 -3.23 22.36
N THR A 222 -2.09 -4.31 22.42
CA THR A 222 -1.04 -4.47 23.41
C THR A 222 0.17 -3.60 23.05
N PRO A 223 0.77 -2.89 24.02
CA PRO A 223 1.98 -2.10 23.75
C PRO A 223 3.18 -3.00 23.45
N PRO A 224 4.18 -2.50 22.70
CA PRO A 224 5.42 -3.22 22.47
C PRO A 224 6.12 -3.62 23.77
N PRO A 225 6.49 -4.90 23.95
CA PRO A 225 6.96 -5.42 25.24
C PRO A 225 8.42 -5.06 25.57
N SER A 226 9.19 -4.57 24.61
CA SER A 226 10.62 -4.30 24.80
C SER A 226 11.13 -3.13 23.95
N LEU A 227 12.29 -2.58 24.30
CA LEU A 227 12.95 -1.54 23.50
C LEU A 227 13.27 -2.02 22.07
N ALA A 228 13.60 -3.30 21.91
CA ALA A 228 13.83 -3.89 20.59
C ALA A 228 12.55 -3.88 19.74
N ALA A 229 11.40 -4.22 20.34
CA ALA A 229 10.10 -4.14 19.66
C ALA A 229 9.74 -2.69 19.28
N TRP A 230 10.00 -1.71 20.15
CA TRP A 230 9.82 -0.30 19.84
C TRP A 230 10.70 0.18 18.68
N ARG A 231 11.99 -0.24 18.63
CA ARG A 231 12.91 0.09 17.53
C ARG A 231 12.44 -0.53 16.21
N GLY A 232 12.06 -1.80 16.21
CA GLY A 232 11.53 -2.49 15.04
C GLY A 232 10.25 -1.81 14.52
N LEU A 233 9.34 -1.46 15.43
CA LEU A 233 8.11 -0.76 15.11
C LEU A 233 8.37 0.66 14.56
N ALA A 234 9.32 1.39 15.13
CA ALA A 234 9.72 2.70 14.65
C ALA A 234 10.32 2.63 13.23
N ALA A 235 11.20 1.66 12.96
CA ALA A 235 11.74 1.42 11.63
C ALA A 235 10.65 1.06 10.61
N LEU A 236 9.73 0.16 11.00
CA LEU A 236 8.57 -0.21 10.19
C LEU A 236 7.67 0.99 9.90
N THR A 237 7.39 1.83 10.90
CA THR A 237 6.59 3.05 10.74
C THR A 237 7.26 4.05 9.82
N ALA A 238 8.54 4.33 10.03
CA ALA A 238 9.29 5.28 9.19
C ALA A 238 9.33 4.84 7.72
N GLY A 239 9.51 3.55 7.46
CA GLY A 239 9.50 2.99 6.12
C GLY A 239 8.08 2.92 5.56
N SER A 240 7.26 1.99 6.07
CA SER A 240 6.00 1.62 5.43
C SER A 240 4.87 2.64 5.58
N VAL A 241 4.80 3.37 6.71
CA VAL A 241 3.72 4.35 6.93
C VAL A 241 4.12 5.74 6.43
N LEU A 242 5.32 6.22 6.74
CA LEU A 242 5.70 7.59 6.39
C LEU A 242 6.33 7.66 4.99
N ALA A 243 7.51 7.07 4.81
CA ALA A 243 8.27 7.26 3.57
C ALA A 243 7.53 6.68 2.35
N ALA A 244 7.07 5.44 2.43
CA ALA A 244 6.41 4.78 1.30
C ALA A 244 5.12 5.51 0.88
N ASN A 245 4.26 5.89 1.83
CA ASN A 245 3.03 6.63 1.48
C ASN A 245 3.32 8.03 0.95
N LEU A 246 4.31 8.74 1.49
CA LEU A 246 4.70 10.05 0.95
C LEU A 246 5.24 9.94 -0.47
N PHE A 247 6.03 8.91 -0.78
CA PHE A 247 6.49 8.63 -2.13
C PHE A 247 5.31 8.28 -3.04
N PHE A 248 4.41 7.41 -2.61
CA PHE A 248 3.24 7.01 -3.39
C PHE A 248 2.30 8.19 -3.66
N PHE A 249 1.99 9.00 -2.66
CA PHE A 249 1.18 10.21 -2.84
C PHE A 249 1.87 11.25 -3.72
N GLY A 250 3.19 11.33 -3.65
CA GLY A 250 3.99 12.11 -4.57
C GLY A 250 3.89 11.60 -6.02
N ALA A 251 3.81 10.28 -6.21
CA ALA A 251 3.63 9.66 -7.51
C ALA A 251 2.25 9.94 -8.09
N VAL A 252 1.16 9.65 -7.35
CA VAL A 252 -0.22 9.85 -7.84
C VAL A 252 -0.58 11.33 -8.08
N LYS A 253 0.21 12.25 -7.54
CA LYS A 253 0.14 13.67 -7.91
C LYS A 253 0.65 13.95 -9.32
N ARG A 254 1.57 13.12 -9.82
CA ARG A 254 2.35 13.35 -11.05
C ARG A 254 1.97 12.43 -12.19
N ILE A 255 1.52 11.22 -11.90
CA ILE A 255 1.06 10.22 -12.88
C ILE A 255 -0.33 9.73 -12.50
N GLU A 256 -0.99 9.05 -13.44
CA GLU A 256 -2.31 8.46 -13.21
C GLU A 256 -2.28 7.37 -12.13
N ALA A 257 -3.43 7.08 -11.53
CA ALA A 257 -3.53 6.15 -10.40
C ALA A 257 -3.16 4.71 -10.80
N ALA A 258 -3.61 4.24 -11.97
CA ALA A 258 -3.33 2.89 -12.43
C ALA A 258 -1.84 2.64 -12.69
N PRO A 259 -1.11 3.48 -13.44
CA PRO A 259 0.35 3.37 -13.59
C PRO A 259 1.11 3.46 -12.27
N ALA A 260 0.69 4.33 -11.35
CA ALA A 260 1.31 4.43 -10.03
C ALA A 260 1.17 3.13 -9.23
N ALA A 261 -0.03 2.53 -9.24
CA ALA A 261 -0.29 1.25 -8.57
C ALA A 261 0.54 0.11 -9.19
N VAL A 262 0.60 0.03 -10.54
CA VAL A 262 1.44 -0.97 -11.24
C VAL A 262 2.92 -0.79 -10.91
N ALA A 263 3.45 0.44 -10.94
CA ALA A 263 4.85 0.68 -10.60
C ALA A 263 5.18 0.33 -9.14
N ALA A 264 4.27 0.60 -8.21
CA ALA A 264 4.46 0.27 -6.80
C ALA A 264 4.52 -1.26 -6.54
N THR A 265 4.02 -2.09 -7.45
CA THR A 265 4.14 -3.56 -7.36
C THR A 265 5.55 -4.10 -7.60
N ILE A 266 6.58 -3.24 -7.64
CA ILE A 266 7.98 -3.66 -7.46
C ILE A 266 8.26 -4.19 -6.03
N GLU A 267 7.35 -3.95 -5.09
CA GLU A 267 7.40 -4.38 -3.69
C GLU A 267 7.82 -5.86 -3.53
N PRO A 268 7.16 -6.85 -4.15
CA PRO A 268 7.57 -8.24 -4.01
C PRO A 268 8.94 -8.55 -4.61
N VAL A 269 9.39 -7.78 -5.60
CA VAL A 269 10.75 -7.92 -6.15
C VAL A 269 11.78 -7.58 -5.09
N VAL A 270 11.58 -6.45 -4.40
CA VAL A 270 12.46 -5.99 -3.32
C VAL A 270 12.36 -6.92 -2.11
N GLY A 271 11.15 -7.30 -1.70
CA GLY A 271 10.93 -8.25 -0.60
C GLY A 271 11.64 -9.58 -0.86
N THR A 272 11.52 -10.11 -2.07
CA THR A 272 12.21 -11.33 -2.51
C THR A 272 13.73 -11.17 -2.53
N ALA A 273 14.25 -10.06 -3.08
CA ALA A 273 15.69 -9.80 -3.08
C ALA A 273 16.25 -9.75 -1.65
N LEU A 274 15.54 -9.11 -0.72
CA LEU A 274 15.92 -9.10 0.68
C LEU A 274 15.83 -10.48 1.32
N ALA A 275 14.82 -11.27 0.99
CA ALA A 275 14.68 -12.64 1.47
C ALA A 275 15.85 -13.53 0.99
N LEU A 276 16.28 -13.39 -0.26
CA LEU A 276 17.44 -14.08 -0.81
C LEU A 276 18.74 -13.63 -0.14
N LEU A 277 18.97 -12.31 -0.01
CA LEU A 277 20.24 -11.76 0.43
C LEU A 277 20.43 -11.84 1.96
N VAL A 278 19.36 -11.62 2.72
CA VAL A 278 19.42 -11.54 4.19
C VAL A 278 19.08 -12.87 4.85
N PHE A 279 18.10 -13.59 4.31
CA PHE A 279 17.60 -14.85 4.90
C PHE A 279 18.05 -16.08 4.12
N HIS A 280 18.82 -15.93 3.04
CA HIS A 280 19.29 -17.01 2.17
C HIS A 280 18.17 -17.93 1.67
N GLN A 281 16.96 -17.39 1.55
CA GLN A 281 15.82 -18.13 1.01
C GLN A 281 15.96 -18.30 -0.49
N GLN A 282 15.66 -19.49 -1.02
CA GLN A 282 15.71 -19.75 -2.46
C GLN A 282 14.32 -19.65 -3.09
N LEU A 283 14.25 -19.06 -4.28
CA LEU A 283 13.04 -19.10 -5.09
C LEU A 283 13.00 -20.37 -5.93
N SER A 284 11.78 -20.90 -6.09
CA SER A 284 11.52 -21.92 -7.12
C SER A 284 11.64 -21.32 -8.53
N PRO A 285 11.79 -22.15 -9.58
CA PRO A 285 11.74 -21.67 -10.97
C PRO A 285 10.46 -20.88 -11.29
N LEU A 286 9.33 -21.24 -10.68
CA LEU A 286 8.06 -20.55 -10.82
C LEU A 286 8.11 -19.16 -10.19
N GLY A 287 8.76 -19.01 -9.04
CA GLY A 287 8.99 -17.72 -8.38
C GLY A 287 9.86 -16.79 -9.24
N TRP A 288 10.92 -17.31 -9.88
CA TRP A 288 11.74 -16.53 -10.81
C TRP A 288 10.96 -16.08 -12.05
N LEU A 289 10.11 -16.95 -12.61
CA LEU A 289 9.22 -16.57 -13.72
C LEU A 289 8.29 -15.43 -13.29
N GLY A 290 7.67 -15.54 -12.12
CA GLY A 290 6.80 -14.50 -11.56
C GLY A 290 7.52 -13.16 -11.40
N LEU A 291 8.73 -13.18 -10.82
CA LEU A 291 9.56 -12.00 -10.64
C LEU A 291 9.88 -11.30 -11.99
N THR A 292 10.21 -12.09 -12.99
CA THR A 292 10.49 -11.58 -14.36
C THR A 292 9.24 -10.92 -14.95
N MET A 293 8.06 -11.53 -14.77
CA MET A 293 6.78 -10.94 -15.23
C MET A 293 6.47 -9.60 -14.54
N VAL A 294 6.73 -9.48 -13.24
CA VAL A 294 6.55 -8.22 -12.51
C VAL A 294 7.46 -7.13 -13.09
N VAL A 295 8.76 -7.41 -13.19
CA VAL A 295 9.73 -6.44 -13.72
C VAL A 295 9.38 -6.03 -15.16
N ALA A 296 9.05 -7.00 -16.02
CA ALA A 296 8.65 -6.73 -17.40
C ALA A 296 7.38 -5.90 -17.49
N GLY A 297 6.37 -6.21 -16.68
CA GLY A 297 5.09 -5.48 -16.65
C GLY A 297 5.25 -4.04 -16.18
N VAL A 298 6.04 -3.81 -15.12
CA VAL A 298 6.34 -2.46 -14.62
C VAL A 298 7.14 -1.65 -15.66
N ALA A 299 8.18 -2.25 -16.26
CA ALA A 299 8.99 -1.59 -17.28
C ALA A 299 8.16 -1.26 -18.54
N ALA A 300 7.33 -2.18 -19.01
CA ALA A 300 6.44 -1.95 -20.15
C ALA A 300 5.42 -0.85 -19.88
N GLY A 301 4.88 -0.78 -18.65
CA GLY A 301 3.98 0.29 -18.22
C GLY A 301 4.64 1.66 -18.31
N TYR A 302 5.88 1.78 -17.83
CA TYR A 302 6.67 3.01 -17.96
C TYR A 302 6.90 3.40 -19.43
N LEU A 303 7.32 2.45 -20.28
CA LEU A 303 7.61 2.71 -21.69
C LEU A 303 6.36 3.11 -22.47
N GLN A 304 5.19 2.56 -22.13
CA GLN A 304 3.92 2.92 -22.75
C GLN A 304 3.54 4.39 -22.48
N GLU A 305 3.72 4.86 -21.25
CA GLU A 305 3.41 6.25 -20.90
C GLU A 305 4.48 7.24 -21.35
N ALA A 306 5.70 6.79 -21.59
CA ALA A 306 6.77 7.62 -22.14
C ALA A 306 6.56 7.96 -23.63
N LYS A 307 5.70 7.20 -24.36
CA LYS A 307 5.36 7.52 -25.73
C LYS A 307 4.54 8.82 -25.78
N PRO A 308 4.91 9.80 -26.64
CA PRO A 308 4.09 10.97 -26.85
C PRO A 308 2.70 10.52 -27.32
N THR A 309 1.65 11.02 -26.70
CA THR A 309 0.31 10.95 -27.28
C THR A 309 0.38 11.64 -28.64
N GLN A 310 0.33 10.86 -29.72
CA GLN A 310 0.14 11.44 -31.05
C GLN A 310 -1.19 12.19 -31.04
N PRO A 311 -1.23 13.42 -31.63
CA PRO A 311 -2.40 14.25 -31.66
C PRO A 311 -3.56 13.61 -32.42
#